data_d9f37391e576f1685e6cf24f1434e71d
#
_entry.id   d9f37391e576f1685e6cf24f1434e71d
#
_cell.length_a   1.000
_cell.length_b   1.000
_cell.length_c   1.000
_cell.angle_alpha   90.00
_cell.angle_beta   90.00
_cell.angle_gamma   90.00
#
_symmetry.space_group_name_H-M   'P 1'
#
loop_
_entity.id
_entity.type
_entity.pdbx_description
1 polymer ?
#
loop_
_entity_poly.entity_id
_entity_poly.type
_entity_poly.pdbx_seq_one_letter_code
_entity_poly.pdbx_strand_id
1 'polypeptide(L)'
;MRFVMHVYMPPEKFNEAVLDGSVGSKLGRILDEIKPEAAYFCAKDGKRGAFLIVNMDSTSEMPRLAEPWFVLFNASVEFLPTMTPQDLQKADLDAIAKKLK
;
A
#
# COMPACT_ATOMS: atom_id res chain seq x y z
N MET A 1 1.80 5.29 -12.60
CA MET A 1 2.86 4.46 -11.98
C MET A 1 2.29 3.59 -10.88
N ARG A 2 2.70 2.36 -10.86
CA ARG A 2 2.29 1.42 -9.81
C ARG A 2 3.21 1.51 -8.61
N PHE A 3 2.59 1.35 -7.44
CA PHE A 3 3.29 1.27 -6.16
C PHE A 3 2.75 0.09 -5.38
N VAL A 4 3.62 -0.60 -4.67
CA VAL A 4 3.18 -1.45 -3.56
C VAL A 4 3.09 -0.55 -2.35
N MET A 5 1.91 -0.51 -1.76
CA MET A 5 1.65 0.22 -0.53
C MET A 5 1.60 -0.77 0.61
N HIS A 6 2.51 -0.65 1.55
CA HIS A 6 2.52 -1.47 2.76
C HIS A 6 1.96 -0.66 3.91
N VAL A 7 0.94 -1.21 4.56
CA VAL A 7 0.28 -0.60 5.71
C VAL A 7 0.54 -1.46 6.93
N TYR A 8 1.08 -0.86 7.97
CA TYR A 8 1.15 -1.49 9.29
C TYR A 8 0.08 -0.86 10.17
N MET A 9 -0.76 -1.70 10.78
CA MET A 9 -1.85 -1.27 11.65
C MET A 9 -1.53 -1.62 13.10
N PRO A 10 -1.20 -0.60 13.93
CA PRO A 10 -0.98 -0.82 15.36
C PRO A 10 -2.22 -1.42 16.03
N PRO A 11 -2.05 -2.18 17.12
CA PRO A 11 -3.17 -2.93 17.69
C PRO A 11 -4.28 -2.08 18.29
N GLU A 12 -3.97 -0.91 18.85
CA GLU A 12 -4.92 -0.16 19.68
C GLU A 12 -6.21 0.21 18.96
N LYS A 13 -6.12 1.06 17.94
CA LYS A 13 -7.32 1.51 17.20
C LYS A 13 -7.98 0.38 16.42
N PHE A 14 -7.19 -0.53 15.89
CA PHE A 14 -7.75 -1.66 15.18
C PHE A 14 -8.52 -2.57 16.13
N ASN A 15 -7.96 -2.86 17.31
CA ASN A 15 -8.65 -3.64 18.33
C ASN A 15 -9.96 -2.98 18.77
N GLU A 16 -9.94 -1.66 18.99
CA GLU A 16 -11.16 -0.91 19.32
C GLU A 16 -12.23 -1.12 18.25
N ALA A 17 -11.85 -1.00 16.97
CA ALA A 17 -12.78 -1.16 15.87
C ALA A 17 -13.32 -2.58 15.76
N VAL A 18 -12.49 -3.60 16.05
CA VAL A 18 -12.95 -4.98 16.11
C VAL A 18 -13.97 -5.16 17.22
N LEU A 19 -13.66 -4.64 18.41
CA LEU A 19 -14.50 -4.83 19.61
C LEU A 19 -15.81 -4.06 19.51
N ASP A 20 -15.84 -2.89 18.88
CA ASP A 20 -17.06 -2.09 18.74
C ASP A 20 -17.86 -2.44 17.46
N GLY A 21 -17.33 -3.34 16.64
CA GLY A 21 -17.98 -3.80 15.42
C GLY A 21 -17.83 -2.88 14.20
N SER A 22 -17.00 -1.83 14.29
CA SER A 22 -16.85 -0.85 13.20
C SER A 22 -15.75 -1.17 12.20
N VAL A 23 -14.95 -2.22 12.42
CA VAL A 23 -13.76 -2.51 11.61
C VAL A 23 -14.11 -2.71 10.14
N GLY A 24 -15.18 -3.45 9.85
CA GLY A 24 -15.59 -3.73 8.47
C GLY A 24 -15.99 -2.46 7.72
N SER A 25 -16.76 -1.58 8.36
CA SER A 25 -17.20 -0.34 7.72
C SER A 25 -16.02 0.63 7.53
N LYS A 26 -15.08 0.68 8.46
CA LYS A 26 -13.87 1.53 8.35
C LYS A 26 -12.98 1.06 7.20
N LEU A 27 -12.69 -0.24 7.14
CA LEU A 27 -11.90 -0.79 6.04
C LEU A 27 -12.60 -0.62 4.69
N GLY A 28 -13.91 -0.84 4.65
CA GLY A 28 -14.72 -0.63 3.45
C GLY A 28 -14.65 0.80 2.94
N ARG A 29 -14.75 1.78 3.84
CA ARG A 29 -14.61 3.20 3.47
C ARG A 29 -13.25 3.50 2.86
N ILE A 30 -12.19 2.98 3.46
CA ILE A 30 -10.84 3.21 2.94
C ILE A 30 -10.71 2.61 1.53
N LEU A 31 -11.11 1.35 1.36
CA LEU A 31 -10.98 0.68 0.07
C LEU A 31 -11.85 1.33 -1.01
N ASP A 32 -13.04 1.80 -0.66
CA ASP A 32 -13.90 2.54 -1.59
C ASP A 32 -13.27 3.88 -2.01
N GLU A 33 -12.59 4.53 -1.09
CA GLU A 33 -11.95 5.83 -1.35
C GLU A 33 -10.71 5.69 -2.21
N ILE A 34 -9.84 4.73 -1.91
CA ILE A 34 -8.55 4.59 -2.59
C ILE A 34 -8.60 3.69 -3.83
N LYS A 35 -9.56 2.80 -3.93
CA LYS A 35 -9.79 1.90 -5.08
C LYS A 35 -8.49 1.25 -5.60
N PRO A 36 -7.85 0.40 -4.80
CA PRO A 36 -6.61 -0.26 -5.22
C PRO A 36 -6.87 -1.27 -6.34
N GLU A 37 -5.85 -1.56 -7.15
CA GLU A 37 -5.93 -2.67 -8.12
C GLU A 37 -6.07 -4.01 -7.40
N ALA A 38 -5.39 -4.16 -6.27
CA ALA A 38 -5.42 -5.36 -5.45
C ALA A 38 -5.15 -4.97 -4.01
N ALA A 39 -5.70 -5.73 -3.08
CA ALA A 39 -5.49 -5.53 -1.65
C ALA A 39 -5.42 -6.89 -0.98
N TYR A 40 -4.39 -7.07 -0.13
CA TYR A 40 -4.18 -8.29 0.63
C TYR A 40 -3.90 -7.93 2.07
N PHE A 41 -4.65 -8.53 2.99
CA PHE A 41 -4.40 -8.37 4.41
C PHE A 41 -3.55 -9.53 4.90
N CYS A 42 -2.61 -9.25 5.78
CA CYS A 42 -1.68 -10.26 6.24
C CYS A 42 -1.16 -9.94 7.65
N ALA A 43 -0.49 -10.91 8.24
CA ALA A 43 0.30 -10.69 9.45
C ALA A 43 1.78 -10.69 9.05
N LYS A 44 2.39 -9.52 9.04
CA LYS A 44 3.81 -9.36 8.73
C LYS A 44 4.57 -9.14 10.02
N ASP A 45 5.58 -9.98 10.26
CA ASP A 45 6.36 -9.94 11.52
C ASP A 45 5.46 -10.11 12.75
N GLY A 46 4.40 -10.90 12.61
CA GLY A 46 3.43 -11.15 13.69
C GLY A 46 2.49 -9.98 13.95
N LYS A 47 2.44 -8.99 13.08
CA LYS A 47 1.63 -7.77 13.25
C LYS A 47 0.65 -7.62 12.09
N ARG A 48 -0.50 -7.00 12.38
CA ARG A 48 -1.50 -6.74 11.33
C ARG A 48 -0.95 -5.82 10.27
N GLY A 49 -1.15 -6.17 9.02
CA GLY A 49 -0.73 -5.35 7.92
C GLY A 49 -1.54 -5.62 6.66
N ALA A 50 -1.25 -4.84 5.65
CA ALA A 50 -1.84 -5.01 4.34
C ALA A 50 -0.82 -4.62 3.27
N PHE A 51 -0.90 -5.31 2.14
CA PHE A 51 -0.21 -4.92 0.92
C PHE A 51 -1.25 -4.59 -0.12
N LEU A 52 -1.14 -3.41 -0.69
CA LEU A 52 -2.07 -2.96 -1.73
C LEU A 52 -1.27 -2.53 -2.95
N ILE A 53 -1.87 -2.75 -4.11
CA ILE A 53 -1.30 -2.24 -5.36
C ILE A 53 -2.11 -1.00 -5.72
N VAL A 54 -1.43 0.13 -5.81
CA VAL A 54 -2.06 1.42 -6.11
C VAL A 54 -1.37 2.10 -7.27
N ASN A 55 -2.09 2.98 -7.94
CA ASN A 55 -1.56 3.80 -9.03
C ASN A 55 -1.53 5.25 -8.62
N MET A 56 -0.43 5.93 -8.93
CA MET A 56 -0.31 7.38 -8.78
C MET A 56 0.35 7.95 -10.02
N ASP A 57 -0.20 9.06 -10.52
CA ASP A 57 0.43 9.83 -11.59
C ASP A 57 1.32 10.94 -11.01
N SER A 58 1.04 11.36 -9.80
CA SER A 58 1.76 12.42 -9.11
C SER A 58 1.89 12.07 -7.62
N THR A 59 3.02 12.46 -7.02
CA THR A 59 3.24 12.28 -5.58
C THR A 59 2.24 13.07 -4.73
N SER A 60 1.57 14.06 -5.31
CA SER A 60 0.50 14.80 -4.62
C SER A 60 -0.71 13.93 -4.29
N GLU A 61 -0.81 12.74 -4.87
CA GLU A 61 -1.86 11.79 -4.55
C GLU A 61 -1.57 10.93 -3.32
N MET A 62 -0.35 10.99 -2.78
CA MET A 62 0.01 10.21 -1.58
C MET A 62 -0.94 10.46 -0.40
N PRO A 63 -1.29 11.73 -0.06
CA PRO A 63 -2.21 11.95 1.05
C PRO A 63 -3.57 11.28 0.86
N ARG A 64 -4.12 11.30 -0.34
CA ARG A 64 -5.39 10.65 -0.63
C ARG A 64 -5.34 9.15 -0.30
N LEU A 65 -4.21 8.52 -0.61
CA LEU A 65 -4.03 7.08 -0.40
C LEU A 65 -3.66 6.74 1.03
N ALA A 66 -2.88 7.58 1.70
CA ALA A 66 -2.32 7.27 3.02
C ALA A 66 -3.15 7.79 4.19
N GLU A 67 -3.71 9.00 4.09
CA GLU A 67 -4.40 9.65 5.22
C GLU A 67 -5.56 8.84 5.80
N PRO A 68 -6.38 8.15 5.00
CA PRO A 68 -7.45 7.33 5.61
C PRO A 68 -6.91 6.29 6.59
N TRP A 69 -5.75 5.71 6.30
CA TRP A 69 -5.11 4.75 7.20
C TRP A 69 -4.55 5.41 8.45
N PHE A 70 -3.93 6.58 8.28
CA PHE A 70 -3.40 7.35 9.42
C PHE A 70 -4.52 7.74 10.38
N VAL A 71 -5.58 8.31 9.84
CA VAL A 71 -6.67 8.86 10.65
C VAL A 71 -7.49 7.77 11.32
N LEU A 72 -7.88 6.73 10.59
CA LEU A 72 -8.78 5.71 11.12
C LEU A 72 -8.08 4.68 11.99
N PHE A 73 -6.83 4.33 11.69
CA PHE A 73 -6.13 3.24 12.38
C PHE A 73 -4.80 3.64 13.00
N ASN A 74 -4.41 4.90 12.92
CA ASN A 74 -3.09 5.35 13.38
C ASN A 74 -1.96 4.52 12.75
N ALA A 75 -2.15 4.14 11.50
CA ALA A 75 -1.27 3.23 10.77
C ALA A 75 0.02 3.91 10.33
N SER A 76 1.01 3.09 9.98
CA SER A 76 2.18 3.51 9.23
C SER A 76 2.02 3.05 7.79
N VAL A 77 2.41 3.88 6.82
CA VAL A 77 2.26 3.59 5.40
C VAL A 77 3.58 3.81 4.68
N GLU A 78 3.96 2.82 3.89
CA GLU A 78 5.15 2.85 3.06
C GLU A 78 4.76 2.66 1.60
N PHE A 79 5.32 3.48 0.70
CA PHE A 79 5.11 3.34 -0.73
C PHE A 79 6.40 2.85 -1.39
N LEU A 80 6.30 1.75 -2.14
CA LEU A 80 7.41 1.17 -2.87
C LEU A 80 7.12 1.30 -4.37
N PRO A 81 7.89 2.11 -5.10
CA PRO A 81 7.77 2.14 -6.56
C PRO A 81 8.06 0.74 -7.11
N THR A 82 7.24 0.28 -8.03
CA THR A 82 7.34 -1.08 -8.56
C THR A 82 7.34 -1.07 -10.07
N MET A 83 7.88 -2.15 -10.63
CA MET A 83 7.89 -2.40 -12.06
C MET A 83 7.21 -3.74 -12.35
N THR A 84 6.50 -3.81 -13.46
CA THR A 84 6.06 -5.09 -14.00
C THR A 84 7.25 -5.76 -14.71
N PRO A 85 7.17 -7.07 -15.02
CA PRO A 85 8.19 -7.70 -15.85
C PRO A 85 8.40 -6.97 -17.19
N GLN A 86 7.33 -6.45 -17.78
CA GLN A 86 7.40 -5.68 -19.01
C GLN A 86 8.15 -4.36 -18.85
N ASP A 87 7.95 -3.68 -17.74
CA ASP A 87 8.68 -2.45 -17.42
C ASP A 87 10.18 -2.73 -17.25
N LEU A 88 10.49 -3.81 -16.55
CA LEU A 88 11.89 -4.22 -16.36
C LEU A 88 12.55 -4.55 -17.69
N GLN A 89 11.82 -5.21 -18.59
CA GLN A 89 12.32 -5.53 -19.93
C GLN A 89 12.64 -4.26 -20.72
N LYS A 90 11.80 -3.23 -20.62
CA LYS A 90 12.03 -1.93 -21.27
C LYS A 90 13.28 -1.22 -20.78
N ALA A 91 13.73 -1.52 -19.57
CA ALA A 91 14.95 -0.92 -19.03
C ALA A 91 16.21 -1.37 -19.76
N ASP A 92 16.15 -2.49 -20.47
CA ASP A 92 17.25 -3.04 -21.26
C ASP A 92 18.51 -3.26 -20.43
N LEU A 93 18.45 -4.24 -19.54
CA LEU A 93 19.57 -4.56 -18.64
C LEU A 93 20.84 -4.94 -19.39
N ASP A 94 20.71 -5.52 -20.58
CA ASP A 94 21.88 -5.87 -21.41
C ASP A 94 22.65 -4.62 -21.83
N ALA A 95 21.95 -3.57 -22.24
CA ALA A 95 22.57 -2.30 -22.59
C ALA A 95 23.25 -1.66 -21.37
N ILE A 96 22.61 -1.73 -20.20
CA ILE A 96 23.18 -1.24 -18.94
C ILE A 96 24.46 -2.03 -18.62
N ALA A 97 24.41 -3.35 -18.72
CA ALA A 97 25.54 -4.22 -18.41
C ALA A 97 26.76 -3.88 -19.27
N LYS A 98 26.57 -3.58 -20.56
CA LYS A 98 27.66 -3.21 -21.46
C LYS A 98 28.40 -1.96 -21.00
N LYS A 99 27.71 -1.01 -20.36
CA LYS A 99 28.34 0.21 -19.84
C LYS A 99 29.10 -0.03 -18.56
N LEU A 100 28.85 -1.13 -17.87
CA LEU A 100 29.48 -1.46 -16.59
C LEU A 100 30.70 -2.37 -16.69
N LYS A 101 31.03 -2.79 -17.91
CA LYS A 101 32.20 -3.61 -18.16
C LYS A 101 33.48 -2.78 -18.22
#